data_56e15548a0b8d9bcbe2bf2b7b837d458
#
_entry.id   56e15548a0b8d9bcbe2bf2b7b837d458
#
_cell.length_a   1.000
_cell.length_b   1.000
_cell.length_c   1.000
_cell.angle_alpha   90.00
_cell.angle_beta   90.00
_cell.angle_gamma   90.00
#
_symmetry.space_group_name_H-M   'P 1'
#
loop_
_entity.id
_entity.type
_entity.pdbx_description
1 polymer ?
#
loop_
_entity_poly.entity_id
_entity_poly.type
_entity_poly.pdbx_seq_one_letter_code
_entity_poly.pdbx_strand_id
1 'polypeptide(L)'
;MTDTMTTKTRKTKAKAAKLFPDELIDQLLIQVQNKDAESILGESGLAGQLKKRLAERMLAAELNHHLTAEAMQQATGNHRNGTSPKTVITPGGELQLDIPRDRLATFEPQLVAKYQRRLPGFDDHVISMYARGMSVREIQAHLLELYGLQVSPDLISTITGEVLTEVGQWQMRPLEALYPIVYFDALRLKIRDEGVVRNKAVYLALGIRADGRKEVLGLWIEQTEGAKFWLKVFNELRNRGLADILIAVVDGLRGFPEAIEAVYPQAQIQTCIVHLIRNSLNLASWKDRKGLTAALKPIYQAPNAEAAAGALKAFAQGQWGQKFPTVAAMWQRQWEQVIPFFAYPPEVRKIVYTTNAIESLHMQLRKIVKNRGHFPSDDAATKLLFLALRNIEKDWKMPPVTWKQAANQFAILFGERFTNALN
;
A
#
# COMPACT_ATOMS: atom_id res chain seq x y z
N MET A 1 1.89 -20.64 57.72
CA MET A 1 1.77 -22.05 57.23
C MET A 1 0.42 -22.23 56.59
N THR A 2 0.35 -22.25 55.33
CA THR A 2 -0.47 -23.11 54.43
C THR A 2 -0.30 -22.59 53.00
N ASP A 3 0.57 -23.29 52.25
CA ASP A 3 0.74 -23.17 50.82
C ASP A 3 -0.53 -23.61 50.11
N THR A 4 -1.04 -22.73 49.26
CA THR A 4 -2.09 -23.08 48.25
C THR A 4 -1.45 -23.13 46.89
N MET A 5 -1.05 -24.34 46.46
CA MET A 5 -0.66 -24.64 45.09
C MET A 5 -1.85 -24.48 44.14
N THR A 6 -1.81 -23.49 43.28
CA THR A 6 -2.74 -23.29 42.19
C THR A 6 -2.28 -24.10 40.98
N THR A 7 -2.88 -25.25 40.77
CA THR A 7 -2.69 -26.11 39.59
C THR A 7 -3.30 -25.42 38.35
N LYS A 8 -2.45 -24.93 37.42
CA LYS A 8 -2.87 -24.48 36.08
C LYS A 8 -3.29 -25.68 35.23
N THR A 9 -4.57 -25.89 35.08
CA THR A 9 -5.16 -26.84 34.12
C THR A 9 -4.84 -26.37 32.69
N ARG A 10 -3.98 -27.12 32.01
CA ARG A 10 -3.67 -26.99 30.59
C ARG A 10 -4.90 -27.40 29.78
N LYS A 11 -5.64 -26.43 29.19
CA LYS A 11 -6.70 -26.68 28.21
C LYS A 11 -6.09 -27.37 26.98
N THR A 12 -6.30 -28.66 26.83
CA THR A 12 -6.05 -29.44 25.61
C THR A 12 -6.93 -28.89 24.50
N LYS A 13 -6.34 -28.30 23.46
CA LYS A 13 -7.05 -27.97 22.21
C LYS A 13 -7.58 -29.26 21.63
N ALA A 14 -8.90 -29.38 21.47
CA ALA A 14 -9.53 -30.46 20.74
C ALA A 14 -8.89 -30.54 19.34
N LYS A 15 -8.35 -31.71 18.97
CA LYS A 15 -7.87 -31.98 17.61
C LYS A 15 -9.07 -31.84 16.68
N ALA A 16 -8.98 -30.97 15.69
CA ALA A 16 -9.96 -30.91 14.60
C ALA A 16 -10.08 -32.31 13.96
N ALA A 17 -11.32 -32.75 13.71
CA ALA A 17 -11.56 -34.01 13.06
C ALA A 17 -10.83 -34.04 11.69
N LYS A 18 -10.09 -35.13 11.42
CA LYS A 18 -9.39 -35.30 10.15
C LYS A 18 -10.43 -35.46 9.04
N LEU A 19 -10.37 -34.62 8.02
CA LEU A 19 -11.27 -34.65 6.86
C LEU A 19 -11.10 -35.94 6.05
N PHE A 20 -9.87 -36.48 6.01
CA PHE A 20 -9.52 -37.70 5.32
C PHE A 20 -9.03 -38.75 6.36
N PRO A 21 -9.60 -39.96 6.36
CA PRO A 21 -9.08 -41.07 7.17
C PRO A 21 -7.65 -41.44 6.77
N ASP A 22 -6.83 -41.82 7.74
CA ASP A 22 -5.42 -42.20 7.48
C ASP A 22 -5.33 -43.39 6.51
N GLU A 23 -6.26 -44.35 6.57
CA GLU A 23 -6.33 -45.50 5.69
C GLU A 23 -6.48 -45.10 4.21
N LEU A 24 -7.25 -44.03 3.91
CA LEU A 24 -7.39 -43.53 2.56
C LEU A 24 -6.09 -42.90 2.05
N ILE A 25 -5.40 -42.17 2.93
CA ILE A 25 -4.10 -41.58 2.58
C ILE A 25 -3.07 -42.68 2.34
N ASP A 26 -3.01 -43.70 3.18
CA ASP A 26 -2.09 -44.82 3.02
C ASP A 26 -2.34 -45.58 1.69
N GLN A 27 -3.60 -45.80 1.31
CA GLN A 27 -3.95 -46.40 0.01
C GLN A 27 -3.48 -45.57 -1.18
N LEU A 28 -3.57 -44.25 -1.11
CA LEU A 28 -3.09 -43.34 -2.15
C LEU A 28 -1.55 -43.37 -2.23
N LEU A 29 -0.86 -43.39 -1.10
CA LEU A 29 0.60 -43.45 -1.02
C LEU A 29 1.21 -44.75 -1.53
N ILE A 30 0.48 -45.89 -1.43
CA ILE A 30 0.91 -47.18 -2.00
C ILE A 30 1.01 -47.11 -3.53
N GLN A 31 0.20 -46.28 -4.19
CA GLN A 31 0.21 -46.14 -5.66
C GLN A 31 1.39 -45.32 -6.18
N VAL A 32 2.13 -44.64 -5.33
CA VAL A 32 3.29 -43.80 -5.74
C VAL A 32 4.55 -44.67 -5.74
N GLN A 33 5.17 -44.84 -6.93
CA GLN A 33 6.35 -45.67 -7.11
C GLN A 33 7.61 -45.07 -6.43
N ASN A 34 7.81 -43.74 -6.57
CA ASN A 34 8.90 -43.03 -5.92
C ASN A 34 8.31 -42.19 -4.77
N LYS A 35 8.74 -42.42 -3.55
CA LYS A 35 8.26 -41.69 -2.35
C LYS A 35 9.09 -40.40 -2.06
N ASP A 36 9.49 -39.71 -3.11
CA ASP A 36 10.11 -38.39 -2.99
C ASP A 36 9.04 -37.28 -2.89
N ALA A 37 9.46 -36.10 -2.47
CA ALA A 37 8.56 -34.96 -2.26
C ALA A 37 7.86 -34.50 -3.56
N GLU A 38 8.55 -34.60 -4.71
CA GLU A 38 8.01 -34.19 -6.01
C GLU A 38 6.92 -35.16 -6.50
N SER A 39 7.16 -36.44 -6.38
CA SER A 39 6.19 -37.51 -6.76
C SER A 39 4.95 -37.49 -5.89
N ILE A 40 5.02 -36.99 -4.65
CA ILE A 40 3.87 -36.93 -3.72
C ILE A 40 3.19 -35.58 -3.79
N LEU A 41 3.94 -34.49 -3.65
CA LEU A 41 3.41 -33.11 -3.47
C LEU A 41 3.48 -32.26 -4.74
N GLY A 42 4.27 -32.65 -5.76
CA GLY A 42 4.40 -31.94 -7.01
C GLY A 42 3.10 -31.86 -7.82
N GLU A 43 3.00 -30.90 -8.71
CA GLU A 43 1.81 -30.73 -9.59
C GLU A 43 1.63 -31.91 -10.58
N SER A 44 2.73 -32.56 -11.00
CA SER A 44 2.71 -33.82 -11.76
C SER A 44 2.54 -35.04 -10.88
N GLY A 45 2.71 -34.91 -9.58
CA GLY A 45 2.65 -35.99 -8.58
C GLY A 45 1.23 -36.34 -8.14
N LEU A 46 1.15 -37.14 -7.06
CA LEU A 46 -0.12 -37.57 -6.48
C LEU A 46 -1.06 -36.40 -6.14
N ALA A 47 -0.54 -35.37 -5.52
CA ALA A 47 -1.35 -34.19 -5.12
C ALA A 47 -1.96 -33.48 -6.34
N GLY A 48 -1.21 -33.30 -7.41
CA GLY A 48 -1.70 -32.70 -8.66
C GLY A 48 -2.76 -33.57 -9.33
N GLN A 49 -2.54 -34.90 -9.39
CA GLN A 49 -3.52 -35.84 -9.91
C GLN A 49 -4.79 -35.86 -9.07
N LEU A 50 -4.69 -35.78 -7.74
CA LEU A 50 -5.84 -35.73 -6.86
C LEU A 50 -6.65 -34.42 -7.06
N LYS A 51 -5.99 -33.27 -7.19
CA LYS A 51 -6.65 -32.01 -7.53
C LYS A 51 -7.43 -32.09 -8.84
N LYS A 52 -6.80 -32.64 -9.90
CA LYS A 52 -7.44 -32.88 -11.19
C LYS A 52 -8.70 -33.73 -11.05
N ARG A 53 -8.58 -34.88 -10.40
CA ARG A 53 -9.68 -35.82 -10.22
C ARG A 53 -10.84 -35.25 -9.41
N LEU A 54 -10.54 -34.47 -8.35
CA LEU A 54 -11.56 -33.78 -7.57
C LEU A 54 -12.33 -32.78 -8.42
N ALA A 55 -11.62 -31.97 -9.20
CA ALA A 55 -12.24 -30.97 -10.09
C ALA A 55 -13.12 -31.65 -11.16
N GLU A 56 -12.63 -32.71 -11.82
CA GLU A 56 -13.39 -33.48 -12.84
C GLU A 56 -14.64 -34.14 -12.25
N ARG A 57 -14.54 -34.68 -11.03
CA ARG A 57 -15.70 -35.30 -10.33
C ARG A 57 -16.75 -34.25 -9.97
N MET A 58 -16.32 -33.05 -9.55
CA MET A 58 -17.22 -31.96 -9.25
C MET A 58 -17.93 -31.46 -10.51
N LEU A 59 -17.18 -31.25 -11.61
CA LEU A 59 -17.76 -30.89 -12.92
C LEU A 59 -18.77 -31.95 -13.43
N ALA A 60 -18.46 -33.24 -13.23
CA ALA A 60 -19.39 -34.31 -13.56
C ALA A 60 -20.67 -34.30 -12.72
N ALA A 61 -20.57 -33.89 -11.44
CA ALA A 61 -21.73 -33.73 -10.56
C ALA A 61 -22.57 -32.50 -10.96
N GLU A 62 -21.95 -31.37 -11.33
CA GLU A 62 -22.63 -30.19 -11.87
C GLU A 62 -23.44 -30.56 -13.14
N LEU A 63 -22.82 -31.26 -14.10
CA LEU A 63 -23.51 -31.70 -15.30
C LEU A 63 -24.71 -32.64 -14.98
N ASN A 64 -24.54 -33.58 -14.03
CA ASN A 64 -25.66 -34.46 -13.63
C ASN A 64 -26.82 -33.66 -13.05
N HIS A 65 -26.51 -32.70 -12.16
CA HIS A 65 -27.51 -31.81 -11.58
C HIS A 65 -28.25 -31.00 -12.68
N HIS A 66 -27.50 -30.45 -13.63
CA HIS A 66 -28.05 -29.69 -14.76
C HIS A 66 -29.01 -30.55 -15.60
N LEU A 67 -28.58 -31.76 -16.02
CA LEU A 67 -29.40 -32.68 -16.82
C LEU A 67 -30.67 -33.13 -16.07
N THR A 68 -30.55 -33.38 -14.76
CA THR A 68 -31.69 -33.76 -13.93
C THR A 68 -32.69 -32.62 -13.79
N ALA A 69 -32.22 -31.38 -13.55
CA ALA A 69 -33.09 -30.22 -13.45
C ALA A 69 -33.79 -29.90 -14.79
N GLU A 70 -33.08 -30.04 -15.91
CA GLU A 70 -33.65 -29.81 -17.26
C GLU A 70 -34.70 -30.88 -17.58
N ALA A 71 -34.46 -32.17 -17.26
CA ALA A 71 -35.42 -33.25 -17.45
C ALA A 71 -36.69 -33.10 -16.60
N MET A 72 -36.62 -32.44 -15.46
CA MET A 72 -37.79 -32.17 -14.60
C MET A 72 -38.61 -30.98 -15.12
N GLN A 73 -38.00 -30.01 -15.84
CA GLN A 73 -38.69 -28.86 -16.36
C GLN A 73 -39.29 -29.12 -17.75
N GLN A 74 -38.55 -29.79 -18.62
CA GLN A 74 -38.97 -30.15 -19.97
C GLN A 74 -38.25 -31.44 -20.40
N ALA A 75 -38.95 -32.37 -21.06
CA ALA A 75 -38.35 -33.58 -21.63
C ALA A 75 -37.53 -33.24 -22.89
N THR A 76 -36.38 -32.57 -22.74
CA THR A 76 -35.57 -32.08 -23.88
C THR A 76 -34.77 -33.19 -24.57
N GLY A 77 -34.68 -34.38 -23.98
CA GLY A 77 -33.81 -35.46 -24.45
C GLY A 77 -32.30 -35.13 -24.34
N ASN A 78 -31.95 -34.07 -23.61
CA ASN A 78 -30.55 -33.71 -23.38
C ASN A 78 -29.83 -34.80 -22.57
N HIS A 79 -28.63 -35.14 -22.96
CA HIS A 79 -27.83 -36.18 -22.33
C HIS A 79 -26.32 -35.85 -22.43
N ARG A 80 -25.51 -36.58 -21.70
CA ARG A 80 -24.05 -36.42 -21.71
C ARG A 80 -23.48 -36.65 -23.12
N ASN A 81 -22.54 -35.77 -23.53
CA ASN A 81 -21.91 -35.77 -24.85
C ASN A 81 -20.38 -35.68 -24.76
N GLY A 82 -19.78 -36.62 -24.00
CA GLY A 82 -18.34 -36.70 -23.85
C GLY A 82 -17.72 -35.53 -23.03
N THR A 83 -16.45 -35.32 -23.24
CA THR A 83 -15.66 -34.25 -22.57
C THR A 83 -14.87 -33.44 -23.59
N SER A 84 -14.41 -32.26 -23.20
CA SER A 84 -13.44 -31.47 -23.94
C SER A 84 -12.26 -31.09 -23.06
N PRO A 85 -11.00 -31.25 -23.56
CA PRO A 85 -9.83 -30.86 -22.79
C PRO A 85 -9.76 -29.35 -22.64
N LYS A 86 -9.40 -28.89 -21.45
CA LYS A 86 -9.22 -27.47 -21.11
C LYS A 86 -8.05 -27.32 -20.16
N THR A 87 -7.07 -26.48 -20.52
CA THR A 87 -5.98 -26.11 -19.62
C THR A 87 -6.36 -24.86 -18.86
N VAL A 88 -6.20 -24.92 -17.53
CA VAL A 88 -6.48 -23.80 -16.63
C VAL A 88 -5.24 -23.52 -15.80
N ILE A 89 -4.86 -22.24 -15.72
CA ILE A 89 -3.73 -21.79 -14.90
C ILE A 89 -4.18 -21.68 -13.44
N THR A 90 -3.41 -22.29 -12.55
CA THR A 90 -3.60 -22.24 -11.10
C THR A 90 -2.41 -21.55 -10.43
N PRO A 91 -2.50 -21.17 -9.15
CA PRO A 91 -1.33 -20.66 -8.41
C PRO A 91 -0.14 -21.63 -8.36
N GLY A 92 -0.35 -22.92 -8.55
CA GLY A 92 0.69 -23.95 -8.48
C GLY A 92 1.18 -24.46 -9.83
N GLY A 93 0.55 -24.06 -10.94
CA GLY A 93 0.91 -24.57 -12.26
C GLY A 93 -0.28 -24.70 -13.20
N GLU A 94 -0.08 -25.34 -14.36
CA GLU A 94 -1.15 -25.68 -15.30
C GLU A 94 -1.91 -26.92 -14.86
N LEU A 95 -3.24 -26.85 -14.90
CA LEU A 95 -4.13 -27.96 -14.63
C LEU A 95 -4.92 -28.30 -15.90
N GLN A 96 -4.68 -29.48 -16.47
CA GLN A 96 -5.43 -29.98 -17.61
C GLN A 96 -6.66 -30.74 -17.12
N LEU A 97 -7.85 -30.23 -17.45
CA LEU A 97 -9.15 -30.78 -17.04
C LEU A 97 -9.93 -31.28 -18.25
N ASP A 98 -10.65 -32.37 -18.07
CA ASP A 98 -11.64 -32.85 -19.02
C ASP A 98 -13.01 -32.34 -18.63
N ILE A 99 -13.45 -31.23 -19.30
CA ILE A 99 -14.74 -30.60 -19.03
C ILE A 99 -15.87 -31.39 -19.66
N PRO A 100 -16.85 -31.91 -18.90
CA PRO A 100 -17.96 -32.67 -19.43
C PRO A 100 -18.90 -31.74 -20.22
N ARG A 101 -19.54 -32.30 -21.26
CA ARG A 101 -20.49 -31.62 -22.14
C ARG A 101 -21.81 -32.37 -22.20
N ASP A 102 -22.86 -31.59 -22.47
CA ASP A 102 -24.18 -32.08 -22.84
C ASP A 102 -24.41 -32.03 -24.36
N ARG A 103 -25.42 -32.70 -24.84
CA ARG A 103 -25.75 -32.75 -26.29
C ARG A 103 -26.24 -31.42 -26.83
N LEU A 104 -27.03 -30.69 -26.04
CA LEU A 104 -27.61 -29.42 -26.43
C LEU A 104 -26.73 -28.22 -26.18
N ALA A 105 -25.55 -28.38 -25.58
CA ALA A 105 -24.60 -27.33 -25.22
C ALA A 105 -25.18 -26.23 -24.31
N THR A 106 -26.17 -26.60 -23.49
CA THR A 106 -26.82 -25.72 -22.50
C THR A 106 -26.10 -25.69 -21.16
N PHE A 107 -25.25 -26.69 -20.90
CA PHE A 107 -24.49 -26.78 -19.66
C PHE A 107 -23.44 -25.69 -19.54
N GLU A 108 -23.51 -24.93 -18.47
CA GLU A 108 -22.53 -23.93 -18.09
C GLU A 108 -21.89 -24.31 -16.75
N PRO A 109 -20.67 -24.87 -16.74
CA PRO A 109 -19.99 -25.28 -15.50
C PRO A 109 -19.66 -24.05 -14.64
N GLN A 110 -19.92 -24.16 -13.33
CA GLN A 110 -19.65 -23.10 -12.35
C GLN A 110 -18.22 -23.16 -11.80
N LEU A 111 -17.69 -24.37 -11.60
CA LEU A 111 -16.33 -24.56 -11.09
C LEU A 111 -15.27 -23.94 -12.02
N VAL A 112 -15.45 -24.12 -13.33
CA VAL A 112 -14.59 -23.58 -14.38
C VAL A 112 -15.46 -23.05 -15.49
N ALA A 113 -15.84 -21.79 -15.40
CA ALA A 113 -16.75 -21.15 -16.36
C ALA A 113 -16.26 -21.24 -17.81
N LYS A 114 -17.21 -21.23 -18.78
CA LYS A 114 -16.90 -21.20 -20.21
C LYS A 114 -15.94 -20.02 -20.47
N TYR A 115 -14.86 -20.22 -21.16
CA TYR A 115 -13.78 -19.24 -21.44
C TYR A 115 -12.87 -18.87 -20.26
N GLN A 116 -13.13 -19.30 -19.04
CA GLN A 116 -12.21 -19.10 -17.93
C GLN A 116 -10.93 -19.91 -18.15
N ARG A 117 -9.78 -19.24 -18.17
CA ARG A 117 -8.45 -19.86 -18.35
C ARG A 117 -7.59 -19.83 -17.10
N ARG A 118 -8.05 -19.18 -16.04
CA ARG A 118 -7.35 -19.01 -14.77
C ARG A 118 -8.28 -19.32 -13.62
N LEU A 119 -7.77 -20.00 -12.61
CA LEU A 119 -8.49 -20.19 -11.35
C LEU A 119 -8.23 -19.02 -10.39
N PRO A 120 -9.15 -18.75 -9.44
CA PRO A 120 -8.95 -17.77 -8.40
C PRO A 120 -7.60 -17.95 -7.69
N GLY A 121 -6.93 -16.84 -7.33
CA GLY A 121 -5.64 -16.81 -6.66
C GLY A 121 -4.42 -16.64 -7.58
N PHE A 122 -4.49 -17.02 -8.88
CA PHE A 122 -3.39 -16.76 -9.79
C PHE A 122 -3.17 -15.27 -10.01
N ASP A 123 -4.24 -14.54 -10.26
CA ASP A 123 -4.20 -13.08 -10.48
C ASP A 123 -3.67 -12.37 -9.21
N ASP A 124 -4.06 -12.85 -8.03
CA ASP A 124 -3.55 -12.33 -6.74
C ASP A 124 -2.02 -12.53 -6.60
N HIS A 125 -1.50 -13.67 -7.07
CA HIS A 125 -0.05 -13.93 -7.07
C HIS A 125 0.67 -12.94 -7.99
N VAL A 126 0.18 -12.72 -9.21
CA VAL A 126 0.73 -11.75 -10.16
C VAL A 126 0.69 -10.34 -9.57
N ILE A 127 -0.43 -9.93 -8.99
CA ILE A 127 -0.59 -8.63 -8.33
C ILE A 127 0.38 -8.50 -7.15
N SER A 128 0.55 -9.56 -6.34
CA SER A 128 1.48 -9.56 -5.19
C SER A 128 2.94 -9.37 -5.63
N MET A 129 3.36 -10.06 -6.70
CA MET A 129 4.70 -9.90 -7.27
C MET A 129 4.89 -8.48 -7.83
N TYR A 130 3.90 -7.97 -8.55
CA TYR A 130 3.92 -6.62 -9.09
C TYR A 130 4.01 -5.57 -7.98
N ALA A 131 3.23 -5.72 -6.90
CA ALA A 131 3.22 -4.83 -5.74
C ALA A 131 4.57 -4.76 -5.00
N ARG A 132 5.41 -5.78 -5.14
CA ARG A 132 6.78 -5.83 -4.60
C ARG A 132 7.81 -5.16 -5.52
N GLY A 133 7.38 -4.64 -6.67
CA GLY A 133 8.23 -3.92 -7.61
C GLY A 133 8.75 -4.75 -8.78
N MET A 134 8.36 -6.01 -8.92
CA MET A 134 8.78 -6.84 -10.07
C MET A 134 8.20 -6.29 -11.38
N SER A 135 9.03 -6.17 -12.39
CA SER A 135 8.61 -5.84 -13.76
C SER A 135 7.83 -7.01 -14.40
N VAL A 136 7.11 -6.75 -15.48
CA VAL A 136 6.40 -7.79 -16.24
C VAL A 136 7.33 -8.92 -16.64
N ARG A 137 8.55 -8.60 -17.10
CA ARG A 137 9.56 -9.59 -17.50
C ARG A 137 10.08 -10.43 -16.34
N GLU A 138 10.29 -9.81 -15.17
CA GLU A 138 10.70 -10.53 -13.96
C GLU A 138 9.59 -11.45 -13.44
N ILE A 139 8.33 -11.02 -13.53
CA ILE A 139 7.19 -11.87 -13.19
C ILE A 139 7.11 -13.07 -14.14
N GLN A 140 7.28 -12.87 -15.45
CA GLN A 140 7.33 -13.97 -16.42
C GLN A 140 8.44 -14.97 -16.10
N ALA A 141 9.66 -14.47 -15.86
CA ALA A 141 10.80 -15.33 -15.53
C ALA A 141 10.55 -16.11 -14.23
N HIS A 142 10.01 -15.46 -13.22
CA HIS A 142 9.70 -16.07 -11.93
C HIS A 142 8.61 -17.15 -12.03
N LEU A 143 7.55 -16.90 -12.80
CA LEU A 143 6.48 -17.89 -13.04
C LEU A 143 6.99 -19.10 -13.84
N LEU A 144 7.86 -18.87 -14.80
CA LEU A 144 8.48 -19.95 -15.57
C LEU A 144 9.44 -20.80 -14.70
N GLU A 145 10.30 -20.13 -13.91
CA GLU A 145 11.32 -20.79 -13.08
C GLU A 145 10.69 -21.62 -11.94
N LEU A 146 9.70 -21.08 -11.24
CA LEU A 146 9.15 -21.74 -10.05
C LEU A 146 7.96 -22.66 -10.35
N TYR A 147 7.16 -22.33 -11.37
CA TYR A 147 5.89 -23.03 -11.62
C TYR A 147 5.82 -23.64 -13.04
N GLY A 148 6.87 -23.50 -13.86
CA GLY A 148 6.87 -23.95 -15.24
C GLY A 148 5.86 -23.25 -16.15
N LEU A 149 5.30 -22.10 -15.69
CA LEU A 149 4.23 -21.39 -16.37
C LEU A 149 4.76 -20.40 -17.40
N GLN A 150 4.42 -20.60 -18.67
CA GLN A 150 4.64 -19.64 -19.73
C GLN A 150 3.46 -18.67 -19.84
N VAL A 151 3.61 -17.45 -19.36
CA VAL A 151 2.59 -16.40 -19.43
C VAL A 151 3.04 -15.26 -20.36
N SER A 152 2.11 -14.72 -21.13
CA SER A 152 2.41 -13.60 -22.02
C SER A 152 2.56 -12.29 -21.22
N PRO A 153 3.37 -11.32 -21.70
CA PRO A 153 3.43 -9.98 -21.13
C PRO A 153 2.06 -9.31 -21.07
N ASP A 154 1.24 -9.53 -22.09
CA ASP A 154 -0.10 -8.94 -22.19
C ASP A 154 -1.04 -9.47 -21.12
N LEU A 155 -0.95 -10.75 -20.77
CA LEU A 155 -1.73 -11.34 -19.68
C LEU A 155 -1.40 -10.65 -18.35
N ILE A 156 -0.11 -10.49 -18.03
CA ILE A 156 0.34 -9.82 -16.79
C ILE A 156 -0.11 -8.35 -16.82
N SER A 157 -0.03 -7.69 -17.98
CA SER A 157 -0.47 -6.31 -18.15
C SER A 157 -1.98 -6.16 -17.95
N THR A 158 -2.78 -7.12 -18.45
CA THR A 158 -4.23 -7.18 -18.26
C THR A 158 -4.58 -7.36 -16.80
N ILE A 159 -4.03 -8.38 -16.13
CA ILE A 159 -4.25 -8.63 -14.70
C ILE A 159 -3.92 -7.40 -13.85
N THR A 160 -2.75 -6.81 -14.08
CA THR A 160 -2.35 -5.60 -13.35
C THR A 160 -3.13 -4.37 -13.80
N GLY A 161 -3.75 -4.37 -14.98
CA GLY A 161 -4.60 -3.29 -15.51
C GLY A 161 -5.90 -3.14 -14.74
N GLU A 162 -6.48 -4.23 -14.28
CA GLU A 162 -7.71 -4.25 -13.47
C GLU A 162 -7.56 -3.44 -12.16
N VAL A 163 -6.33 -3.34 -11.64
CA VAL A 163 -6.00 -2.51 -10.48
C VAL A 163 -6.33 -1.02 -10.68
N LEU A 164 -6.36 -0.51 -11.91
CA LEU A 164 -6.70 0.90 -12.18
C LEU A 164 -8.14 1.25 -11.77
N THR A 165 -9.05 0.30 -11.89
CA THR A 165 -10.43 0.47 -11.41
C THR A 165 -10.46 0.62 -9.88
N GLU A 166 -9.69 -0.22 -9.17
CA GLU A 166 -9.54 -0.11 -7.71
C GLU A 166 -8.87 1.22 -7.32
N VAL A 167 -7.86 1.66 -8.07
CA VAL A 167 -7.23 2.98 -7.87
C VAL A 167 -8.25 4.10 -7.99
N GLY A 168 -9.10 4.08 -9.02
CA GLY A 168 -10.15 5.07 -9.21
C GLY A 168 -11.12 5.10 -8.02
N GLN A 169 -11.59 3.95 -7.57
CA GLN A 169 -12.48 3.82 -6.41
C GLN A 169 -11.79 4.32 -5.14
N TRP A 170 -10.53 3.94 -4.92
CA TRP A 170 -9.75 4.39 -3.76
C TRP A 170 -9.53 5.91 -3.78
N GLN A 171 -9.16 6.47 -4.93
CA GLN A 171 -8.94 7.91 -5.10
C GLN A 171 -10.23 8.73 -4.88
N MET A 172 -11.39 8.15 -5.18
CA MET A 172 -12.70 8.81 -5.03
C MET A 172 -13.43 8.49 -3.72
N ARG A 173 -12.86 7.62 -2.87
CA ARG A 173 -13.51 7.22 -1.62
C ARG A 173 -13.77 8.41 -0.69
N PRO A 174 -14.86 8.36 0.10
CA PRO A 174 -15.11 9.36 1.15
C PRO A 174 -13.95 9.45 2.14
N LEU A 175 -13.70 10.64 2.65
CA LEU A 175 -12.70 10.95 3.68
C LEU A 175 -13.39 11.38 4.97
N GLU A 176 -12.64 11.37 6.07
CA GLU A 176 -13.11 11.99 7.32
C GLU A 176 -13.29 13.50 7.12
N ALA A 177 -14.25 14.08 7.84
CA ALA A 177 -14.53 15.51 7.76
C ALA A 177 -13.37 16.37 8.27
N LEU A 178 -12.55 15.83 9.19
CA LEU A 178 -11.40 16.51 9.77
C LEU A 178 -10.18 15.61 9.83
N TYR A 179 -9.03 16.18 9.45
CA TYR A 179 -7.70 15.62 9.77
C TYR A 179 -6.90 16.64 10.58
N PRO A 180 -6.51 16.32 11.83
CA PRO A 180 -5.67 17.19 12.65
C PRO A 180 -4.35 17.57 12.00
N ILE A 181 -3.75 16.65 11.27
CA ILE A 181 -2.52 16.90 10.50
C ILE A 181 -2.64 16.22 9.13
N VAL A 182 -2.28 16.95 8.09
CA VAL A 182 -2.08 16.40 6.74
C VAL A 182 -0.68 16.77 6.25
N TYR A 183 0.09 15.76 5.86
CA TYR A 183 1.40 15.93 5.24
C TYR A 183 1.26 15.88 3.74
N PHE A 184 1.86 16.84 3.04
CA PHE A 184 1.97 16.86 1.60
C PHE A 184 3.45 16.81 1.20
N ASP A 185 3.81 15.85 0.38
CA ASP A 185 5.19 15.66 -0.07
C ASP A 185 5.23 15.02 -1.45
N ALA A 186 6.35 15.16 -2.15
CA ALA A 186 6.54 14.67 -3.50
C ALA A 186 7.66 13.62 -3.60
N LEU A 187 7.36 12.54 -4.32
CA LEU A 187 8.32 11.52 -4.74
C LEU A 187 8.65 11.73 -6.22
N ARG A 188 9.94 11.81 -6.59
CA ARG A 188 10.35 11.91 -8.00
C ARG A 188 10.53 10.54 -8.62
N LEU A 189 9.86 10.29 -9.74
CA LEU A 189 9.95 9.05 -10.52
C LEU A 189 10.32 9.33 -11.97
N LYS A 190 11.05 8.37 -12.57
CA LYS A 190 11.32 8.37 -14.00
C LYS A 190 10.17 7.69 -14.72
N ILE A 191 9.43 8.44 -15.51
CA ILE A 191 8.26 7.94 -16.25
C ILE A 191 8.44 8.32 -17.72
N ARG A 192 8.16 7.36 -18.61
CA ARG A 192 8.14 7.63 -20.04
C ARG A 192 6.88 8.40 -20.41
N ASP A 193 7.06 9.50 -21.13
CA ASP A 193 6.03 10.38 -21.59
C ASP A 193 6.38 10.83 -23.03
N GLU A 194 5.47 10.62 -23.98
CA GLU A 194 5.70 10.92 -25.40
C GLU A 194 7.04 10.37 -25.93
N GLY A 195 7.39 9.14 -25.54
CA GLY A 195 8.64 8.48 -25.98
C GLY A 195 9.89 8.87 -25.19
N VAL A 196 9.86 9.91 -24.35
CA VAL A 196 10.99 10.42 -23.55
C VAL A 196 10.82 10.08 -22.07
N VAL A 197 11.90 9.67 -21.41
CA VAL A 197 11.88 9.43 -19.96
C VAL A 197 12.06 10.76 -19.22
N ARG A 198 11.04 11.18 -18.49
CA ARG A 198 11.02 12.43 -17.71
C ARG A 198 10.99 12.14 -16.21
N ASN A 199 11.55 13.04 -15.40
CA ASN A 199 11.39 13.02 -13.95
C ASN A 199 10.09 13.72 -13.57
N LYS A 200 9.02 12.95 -13.35
CA LYS A 200 7.73 13.48 -12.88
C LYS A 200 7.65 13.46 -11.36
N ALA A 201 6.90 14.40 -10.80
CA ALA A 201 6.57 14.40 -9.38
C ALA A 201 5.31 13.58 -9.14
N VAL A 202 5.36 12.74 -8.13
CA VAL A 202 4.21 12.03 -7.57
C VAL A 202 3.94 12.63 -6.21
N TYR A 203 2.85 13.35 -6.09
CA TYR A 203 2.42 13.99 -4.85
C TYR A 203 1.58 13.04 -4.02
N LEU A 204 1.84 13.00 -2.73
CA LEU A 204 1.13 12.20 -1.75
C LEU A 204 0.58 13.09 -0.66
N ALA A 205 -0.65 12.82 -0.24
CA ALA A 205 -1.23 13.39 0.96
C ALA A 205 -1.42 12.28 2.01
N LEU A 206 -0.78 12.45 3.18
CA LEU A 206 -0.89 11.54 4.32
C LEU A 206 -1.60 12.25 5.46
N GLY A 207 -2.80 11.81 5.81
CA GLY A 207 -3.57 12.32 6.93
C GLY A 207 -3.31 11.57 8.23
N ILE A 208 -3.36 12.29 9.34
CA ILE A 208 -3.51 11.74 10.69
C ILE A 208 -4.97 11.97 11.10
N ARG A 209 -5.71 10.91 11.38
CA ARG A 209 -7.11 10.96 11.83
C ARG A 209 -7.19 11.47 13.26
N ALA A 210 -8.38 11.87 13.70
CA ALA A 210 -8.62 12.34 15.06
C ALA A 210 -8.26 11.27 16.12
N ASP A 211 -8.37 9.99 15.79
CA ASP A 211 -7.94 8.87 16.64
C ASP A 211 -6.41 8.58 16.58
N GLY A 212 -5.66 9.30 15.75
CA GLY A 212 -4.21 9.18 15.58
C GLY A 212 -3.76 8.13 14.56
N ARG A 213 -4.68 7.43 13.92
CA ARG A 213 -4.34 6.50 12.83
C ARG A 213 -3.93 7.28 11.58
N LYS A 214 -3.07 6.66 10.80
CA LYS A 214 -2.58 7.21 9.54
C LYS A 214 -3.43 6.73 8.38
N GLU A 215 -3.59 7.58 7.38
CA GLU A 215 -4.32 7.27 6.16
C GLU A 215 -3.73 8.02 4.97
N VAL A 216 -3.48 7.34 3.85
CA VAL A 216 -3.07 8.01 2.60
C VAL A 216 -4.31 8.55 1.92
N LEU A 217 -4.43 9.87 1.80
CA LEU A 217 -5.63 10.53 1.28
C LEU A 217 -5.72 10.48 -0.25
N GLY A 218 -4.59 10.47 -0.92
CA GLY A 218 -4.53 10.41 -2.38
C GLY A 218 -3.12 10.45 -2.93
N LEU A 219 -3.04 10.22 -4.24
CA LEU A 219 -1.83 10.19 -5.05
C LEU A 219 -2.11 10.92 -6.37
N TRP A 220 -1.23 11.84 -6.75
CA TRP A 220 -1.36 12.63 -7.98
C TRP A 220 -0.03 12.70 -8.71
N ILE A 221 -0.03 12.45 -10.02
CA ILE A 221 1.15 12.58 -10.87
C ILE A 221 0.99 13.84 -11.71
N GLU A 222 1.96 14.73 -11.65
CA GLU A 222 1.95 15.97 -12.41
C GLU A 222 3.36 16.37 -12.83
N GLN A 223 3.46 17.00 -13.99
CA GLN A 223 4.73 17.55 -14.50
C GLN A 223 5.03 18.90 -13.92
N THR A 224 4.02 19.75 -13.81
CA THR A 224 4.16 21.16 -13.42
C THR A 224 3.46 21.41 -12.10
N GLU A 225 4.24 21.72 -11.08
CA GLU A 225 3.73 22.13 -9.79
C GLU A 225 3.30 23.61 -9.84
N GLY A 226 2.15 23.92 -9.26
CA GLY A 226 1.65 25.29 -9.17
C GLY A 226 0.31 25.40 -8.49
N ALA A 227 -0.17 26.62 -8.27
CA ALA A 227 -1.42 26.89 -7.55
C ALA A 227 -2.64 26.19 -8.17
N LYS A 228 -2.74 26.13 -9.52
CA LYS A 228 -3.84 25.43 -10.19
C LYS A 228 -3.88 23.93 -9.89
N PHE A 229 -2.72 23.28 -9.84
CA PHE A 229 -2.61 21.87 -9.48
C PHE A 229 -3.08 21.65 -8.05
N TRP A 230 -2.56 22.43 -7.10
CA TRP A 230 -2.93 22.32 -5.69
C TRP A 230 -4.40 22.64 -5.44
N LEU A 231 -4.95 23.65 -6.14
CA LEU A 231 -6.37 23.97 -6.06
C LEU A 231 -7.24 22.79 -6.52
N LYS A 232 -6.84 22.09 -7.58
CA LYS A 232 -7.50 20.87 -8.03
C LYS A 232 -7.45 19.77 -6.96
N VAL A 233 -6.27 19.54 -6.35
CA VAL A 233 -6.08 18.55 -5.29
C VAL A 233 -6.96 18.86 -4.08
N PHE A 234 -6.96 20.10 -3.60
CA PHE A 234 -7.76 20.49 -2.43
C PHE A 234 -9.27 20.42 -2.69
N ASN A 235 -9.73 20.83 -3.86
CA ASN A 235 -11.15 20.69 -4.24
C ASN A 235 -11.55 19.22 -4.34
N GLU A 236 -10.69 18.34 -4.87
CA GLU A 236 -10.92 16.90 -4.88
C GLU A 236 -11.07 16.35 -3.45
N LEU A 237 -10.13 16.69 -2.55
CA LEU A 237 -10.21 16.28 -1.14
C LEU A 237 -11.50 16.80 -0.47
N ARG A 238 -11.87 18.05 -0.72
CA ARG A 238 -13.12 18.64 -0.20
C ARG A 238 -14.37 17.95 -0.73
N ASN A 239 -14.41 17.65 -2.02
CA ASN A 239 -15.52 16.93 -2.63
C ASN A 239 -15.69 15.51 -2.09
N ARG A 240 -14.62 14.92 -1.56
CA ARG A 240 -14.61 13.61 -0.90
C ARG A 240 -14.99 13.68 0.58
N GLY A 241 -15.36 14.86 1.10
CA GLY A 241 -15.84 15.05 2.45
C GLY A 241 -14.86 15.69 3.43
N LEU A 242 -13.60 15.93 3.04
CA LEU A 242 -12.63 16.62 3.90
C LEU A 242 -13.03 18.08 4.05
N ALA A 243 -13.67 18.43 5.17
CA ALA A 243 -14.17 19.77 5.44
C ALA A 243 -13.11 20.67 6.08
N ASP A 244 -12.20 20.11 6.89
CA ASP A 244 -11.22 20.89 7.65
C ASP A 244 -9.87 20.18 7.83
N ILE A 245 -8.79 20.97 7.84
CA ILE A 245 -7.40 20.57 8.16
C ILE A 245 -6.91 21.53 9.23
N LEU A 246 -6.43 21.04 10.38
CA LEU A 246 -5.90 21.92 11.41
C LEU A 246 -4.47 22.37 11.08
N ILE A 247 -3.60 21.42 10.74
CA ILE A 247 -2.19 21.68 10.38
C ILE A 247 -1.87 20.97 9.07
N ALA A 248 -1.47 21.74 8.06
CA ALA A 248 -0.94 21.25 6.79
C ALA A 248 0.59 21.33 6.82
N VAL A 249 1.26 20.19 6.79
CA VAL A 249 2.74 20.13 6.77
C VAL A 249 3.22 19.95 5.34
N VAL A 250 4.09 20.83 4.88
CA VAL A 250 4.50 20.91 3.48
C VAL A 250 6.00 21.18 3.33
N ASP A 251 6.61 20.69 2.25
CA ASP A 251 8.03 20.94 1.92
C ASP A 251 8.15 21.97 0.78
N GLY A 252 7.91 23.26 1.09
CA GLY A 252 8.20 24.36 0.17
C GLY A 252 7.56 24.25 -1.22
N LEU A 253 6.38 23.64 -1.32
CA LEU A 253 5.67 23.39 -2.58
C LEU A 253 5.13 24.70 -3.17
N ARG A 254 5.39 24.91 -4.47
CA ARG A 254 5.02 26.15 -5.16
C ARG A 254 3.50 26.26 -5.34
N GLY A 255 2.94 27.44 -5.00
CA GLY A 255 1.51 27.71 -5.12
C GLY A 255 0.63 26.93 -4.15
N PHE A 256 1.24 26.20 -3.19
CA PHE A 256 0.53 25.48 -2.16
C PHE A 256 -0.16 26.42 -1.15
N PRO A 257 0.51 27.46 -0.61
CA PRO A 257 -0.11 28.37 0.36
C PRO A 257 -1.36 29.03 -0.20
N GLU A 258 -1.28 29.58 -1.41
CA GLU A 258 -2.38 30.29 -2.06
C GLU A 258 -3.58 29.35 -2.31
N ALA A 259 -3.30 28.13 -2.70
CA ALA A 259 -4.35 27.14 -2.99
C ALA A 259 -5.03 26.63 -1.72
N ILE A 260 -4.27 26.36 -0.65
CA ILE A 260 -4.85 25.86 0.61
C ILE A 260 -5.67 26.94 1.31
N GLU A 261 -5.22 28.21 1.30
CA GLU A 261 -5.97 29.34 1.85
C GLU A 261 -7.32 29.52 1.16
N ALA A 262 -7.38 29.27 -0.16
CA ALA A 262 -8.63 29.39 -0.91
C ALA A 262 -9.66 28.29 -0.54
N VAL A 263 -9.24 27.09 -0.16
CA VAL A 263 -10.13 25.93 0.10
C VAL A 263 -10.28 25.68 1.60
N TYR A 264 -9.20 25.80 2.37
CA TYR A 264 -9.14 25.56 3.82
C TYR A 264 -8.53 26.79 4.54
N PRO A 265 -9.25 27.92 4.61
CA PRO A 265 -8.68 29.20 5.10
C PRO A 265 -8.26 29.15 6.57
N GLN A 266 -8.75 28.19 7.35
CA GLN A 266 -8.40 28.03 8.75
C GLN A 266 -7.24 27.04 8.98
N ALA A 267 -6.70 26.43 7.92
CA ALA A 267 -5.58 25.50 8.04
C ALA A 267 -4.29 26.26 8.36
N GLN A 268 -3.57 25.79 9.36
CA GLN A 268 -2.24 26.33 9.68
C GLN A 268 -1.20 25.63 8.79
N ILE A 269 -0.46 26.43 8.01
CA ILE A 269 0.60 25.89 7.15
C ILE A 269 1.89 25.84 7.95
N GLN A 270 2.51 24.64 7.97
CA GLN A 270 3.77 24.40 8.64
C GLN A 270 4.80 23.84 7.68
N THR A 271 5.94 24.49 7.57
CA THR A 271 7.08 23.96 6.81
C THR A 271 7.66 22.72 7.50
N CYS A 272 7.97 21.72 6.72
CA CYS A 272 8.56 20.48 7.22
C CYS A 272 10.00 20.72 7.70
N ILE A 273 10.19 20.79 9.02
CA ILE A 273 11.51 20.97 9.66
C ILE A 273 12.49 19.87 9.27
N VAL A 274 12.00 18.63 9.08
CA VAL A 274 12.85 17.50 8.71
C VAL A 274 13.44 17.68 7.32
N HIS A 275 12.67 18.18 6.37
CA HIS A 275 13.18 18.54 5.04
C HIS A 275 14.20 19.68 5.10
N LEU A 276 13.97 20.70 5.91
CA LEU A 276 14.92 21.78 6.11
C LEU A 276 16.24 21.27 6.66
N ILE A 277 16.21 20.36 7.64
CA ILE A 277 17.41 19.67 8.16
C ILE A 277 18.08 18.85 7.06
N ARG A 278 17.32 18.06 6.31
CA ARG A 278 17.88 17.22 5.22
C ARG A 278 18.55 18.07 4.16
N ASN A 279 17.92 19.16 3.75
CA ASN A 279 18.48 20.11 2.80
C ASN A 279 19.78 20.73 3.33
N SER A 280 19.85 21.01 4.65
CA SER A 280 21.08 21.44 5.31
C SER A 280 22.18 20.37 5.20
N LEU A 281 21.84 19.10 5.44
CA LEU A 281 22.79 17.99 5.40
C LEU A 281 23.27 17.64 3.98
N ASN A 282 22.48 17.96 2.95
CA ASN A 282 22.89 17.79 1.56
C ASN A 282 24.01 18.76 1.14
N LEU A 283 24.15 19.88 1.85
CA LEU A 283 25.23 20.84 1.64
C LEU A 283 26.54 20.43 2.33
N ALA A 284 26.49 19.39 3.19
CA ALA A 284 27.64 18.93 3.97
C ALA A 284 28.16 17.58 3.49
N SER A 285 29.50 17.40 3.63
CA SER A 285 30.14 16.10 3.39
C SER A 285 29.62 15.04 4.36
N TRP A 286 29.70 13.76 3.98
CA TRP A 286 29.20 12.66 4.83
C TRP A 286 29.81 12.68 6.24
N LYS A 287 31.11 13.02 6.34
CA LYS A 287 31.85 13.11 7.62
C LYS A 287 31.30 14.21 8.54
N ASP A 288 30.81 15.29 7.96
CA ASP A 288 30.32 16.47 8.69
C ASP A 288 28.86 16.38 9.12
N ARG A 289 28.07 15.50 8.47
CA ARG A 289 26.60 15.41 8.70
C ARG A 289 26.22 15.19 10.16
N LYS A 290 26.92 14.31 10.87
CA LYS A 290 26.63 14.03 12.30
C LYS A 290 26.85 15.27 13.17
N GLY A 291 27.95 15.98 12.96
CA GLY A 291 28.28 17.20 13.71
C GLY A 291 27.32 18.36 13.37
N LEU A 292 27.02 18.54 12.09
CA LEU A 292 26.06 19.55 11.62
C LEU A 292 24.65 19.29 12.18
N THR A 293 24.19 18.03 12.19
CA THR A 293 22.90 17.67 12.80
C THR A 293 22.85 18.03 14.28
N ALA A 294 23.92 17.74 15.03
CA ALA A 294 24.00 18.07 16.44
C ALA A 294 24.00 19.60 16.67
N ALA A 295 24.67 20.37 15.79
CA ALA A 295 24.71 21.81 15.87
C ALA A 295 23.39 22.51 15.50
N LEU A 296 22.56 21.92 14.62
CA LEU A 296 21.23 22.40 14.27
C LEU A 296 20.18 22.08 15.34
N LYS A 297 20.41 21.06 16.16
CA LYS A 297 19.43 20.56 17.15
C LYS A 297 18.91 21.63 18.12
N PRO A 298 19.76 22.52 18.70
CA PRO A 298 19.28 23.59 19.58
C PRO A 298 18.26 24.54 18.92
N ILE A 299 18.29 24.72 17.60
CA ILE A 299 17.39 25.64 16.91
C ILE A 299 15.96 25.08 16.97
N TYR A 300 15.73 23.87 16.47
CA TYR A 300 14.38 23.31 16.38
C TYR A 300 13.84 22.65 17.66
N GLN A 301 14.70 22.47 18.67
CA GLN A 301 14.32 22.01 20.02
C GLN A 301 14.15 23.18 21.00
N ALA A 302 14.35 24.42 20.58
CA ALA A 302 14.16 25.59 21.42
C ALA A 302 12.73 25.64 22.01
N PRO A 303 12.56 26.17 23.23
CA PRO A 303 11.26 26.24 23.88
C PRO A 303 10.29 27.19 23.14
N ASN A 304 10.79 28.26 22.56
CA ASN A 304 10.01 29.28 21.85
C ASN A 304 10.80 29.87 20.68
N ALA A 305 10.16 30.75 19.90
CA ALA A 305 10.73 31.36 18.70
C ALA A 305 11.94 32.26 19.01
N GLU A 306 11.93 32.97 20.14
CA GLU A 306 13.02 33.84 20.57
C GLU A 306 14.29 33.04 20.87
N ALA A 307 14.17 32.00 21.68
CA ALA A 307 15.29 31.10 21.99
C ALA A 307 15.80 30.40 20.72
N ALA A 308 14.91 30.03 19.80
CA ALA A 308 15.28 29.44 18.52
C ALA A 308 16.06 30.44 17.63
N ALA A 309 15.63 31.70 17.58
CA ALA A 309 16.35 32.77 16.85
C ALA A 309 17.75 33.01 17.44
N GLY A 310 17.85 33.00 18.78
CA GLY A 310 19.14 33.05 19.48
C GLY A 310 20.05 31.89 19.13
N ALA A 311 19.50 30.65 19.11
CA ALA A 311 20.23 29.47 18.73
C ALA A 311 20.67 29.49 17.24
N LEU A 312 19.83 29.99 16.33
CA LEU A 312 20.21 30.18 14.93
C LEU A 312 21.34 31.20 14.76
N LYS A 313 21.29 32.33 15.50
CA LYS A 313 22.37 33.32 15.51
C LYS A 313 23.68 32.71 16.04
N ALA A 314 23.60 31.96 17.15
CA ALA A 314 24.76 31.25 17.72
C ALA A 314 25.31 30.21 16.75
N PHE A 315 24.45 29.46 16.07
CA PHE A 315 24.86 28.53 15.01
C PHE A 315 25.61 29.26 13.89
N ALA A 316 25.05 30.37 13.37
CA ALA A 316 25.66 31.14 12.28
C ALA A 316 27.05 31.67 12.62
N GLN A 317 27.26 32.11 13.87
CA GLN A 317 28.53 32.62 14.37
C GLN A 317 29.50 31.50 14.80
N GLY A 318 29.03 30.31 15.04
CA GLY A 318 29.81 29.16 15.48
C GLY A 318 30.57 28.46 14.36
N GLN A 319 31.41 27.49 14.74
CA GLN A 319 32.25 26.72 13.82
C GLN A 319 31.47 26.13 12.62
N TRP A 320 30.27 25.61 12.86
CA TRP A 320 29.46 24.96 11.83
C TRP A 320 28.82 25.96 10.87
N GLY A 321 28.38 27.12 11.36
CA GLY A 321 27.85 28.20 10.52
C GLY A 321 28.93 28.85 9.67
N GLN A 322 30.13 29.01 10.19
CA GLN A 322 31.29 29.48 9.44
C GLN A 322 31.72 28.49 8.36
N LYS A 323 31.71 27.20 8.68
CA LYS A 323 32.05 26.12 7.72
C LYS A 323 30.97 25.95 6.63
N PHE A 324 29.70 26.15 6.98
CA PHE A 324 28.54 26.00 6.07
C PHE A 324 27.64 27.24 6.10
N PRO A 325 28.11 28.40 5.62
CA PRO A 325 27.34 29.67 5.68
C PRO A 325 26.02 29.58 4.91
N THR A 326 25.96 28.79 3.85
CA THR A 326 24.74 28.54 3.08
C THR A 326 23.63 27.88 3.90
N VAL A 327 23.98 27.08 4.91
CA VAL A 327 23.00 26.45 5.82
C VAL A 327 22.36 27.53 6.69
N ALA A 328 23.17 28.38 7.32
CA ALA A 328 22.68 29.50 8.14
C ALA A 328 21.76 30.43 7.31
N ALA A 329 22.20 30.81 6.11
CA ALA A 329 21.42 31.65 5.21
C ALA A 329 20.10 31.02 4.75
N MET A 330 20.09 29.67 4.56
CA MET A 330 18.87 28.93 4.21
C MET A 330 17.85 28.96 5.35
N TRP A 331 18.27 28.70 6.60
CA TRP A 331 17.41 28.78 7.78
C TRP A 331 16.88 30.22 8.00
N GLN A 332 17.70 31.23 7.81
CA GLN A 332 17.29 32.63 7.92
C GLN A 332 16.24 33.00 6.86
N ARG A 333 16.40 32.57 5.60
CA ARG A 333 15.42 32.83 4.53
C ARG A 333 14.07 32.18 4.80
N GLN A 334 14.05 31.02 5.42
CA GLN A 334 12.82 30.29 5.70
C GLN A 334 12.29 30.54 7.12
N TRP A 335 12.86 31.53 7.83
CA TRP A 335 12.57 31.73 9.23
C TRP A 335 11.10 32.01 9.51
N GLU A 336 10.46 32.86 8.71
CA GLU A 336 9.01 33.16 8.83
C GLU A 336 8.13 31.92 8.69
N GLN A 337 8.59 30.92 7.93
CA GLN A 337 7.90 29.66 7.73
C GLN A 337 8.24 28.61 8.81
N VAL A 338 9.29 28.86 9.59
CA VAL A 338 9.72 28.01 10.70
C VAL A 338 9.08 28.45 12.02
N ILE A 339 8.90 29.76 12.22
CA ILE A 339 8.36 30.35 13.47
C ILE A 339 7.04 29.71 13.93
N PRO A 340 6.04 29.43 13.06
CA PRO A 340 4.78 28.84 13.49
C PRO A 340 4.93 27.53 14.26
N PHE A 341 6.00 26.77 13.98
CA PHE A 341 6.31 25.55 14.72
C PHE A 341 6.45 25.76 16.23
N PHE A 342 6.97 26.91 16.66
CA PHE A 342 7.20 27.21 18.08
C PHE A 342 5.94 27.65 18.83
N ALA A 343 4.84 27.91 18.13
CA ALA A 343 3.54 28.15 18.75
C ALA A 343 2.90 26.86 19.29
N TYR A 344 3.32 25.70 18.77
CA TYR A 344 2.76 24.42 19.23
C TYR A 344 3.42 23.92 20.54
N PRO A 345 2.64 23.28 21.43
CA PRO A 345 3.17 22.55 22.59
C PRO A 345 4.15 21.44 22.18
N PRO A 346 5.07 21.04 23.06
CA PRO A 346 6.08 20.01 22.74
C PRO A 346 5.51 18.71 22.20
N GLU A 347 4.32 18.27 22.68
CA GLU A 347 3.64 17.06 22.26
C GLU A 347 3.19 17.14 20.80
N VAL A 348 2.62 18.27 20.40
CA VAL A 348 2.21 18.55 19.02
C VAL A 348 3.44 18.71 18.13
N ARG A 349 4.44 19.52 18.58
CA ARG A 349 5.71 19.64 17.84
C ARG A 349 6.34 18.30 17.60
N LYS A 350 6.33 17.40 18.58
CA LYS A 350 6.88 16.06 18.45
C LYS A 350 6.19 15.30 17.32
N ILE A 351 4.88 15.37 17.17
CA ILE A 351 4.17 14.71 16.07
C ILE A 351 4.45 15.40 14.74
N VAL A 352 4.38 16.70 14.66
CA VAL A 352 4.68 17.47 13.44
C VAL A 352 6.13 17.25 12.98
N TYR A 353 7.10 17.18 13.93
CA TYR A 353 8.51 17.04 13.64
C TYR A 353 8.98 15.57 13.54
N THR A 354 8.53 14.69 14.45
CA THR A 354 9.01 13.29 14.49
C THR A 354 8.23 12.38 13.56
N THR A 355 7.22 12.87 12.89
CA THR A 355 6.53 12.07 11.91
C THR A 355 7.42 11.87 10.70
N ASN A 356 8.38 10.99 10.87
CA ASN A 356 8.86 10.08 9.86
C ASN A 356 7.71 9.37 9.10
N ALA A 357 6.44 9.75 9.31
CA ALA A 357 5.33 9.06 8.70
C ALA A 357 5.41 9.15 7.19
N ILE A 358 5.42 10.36 6.62
CA ILE A 358 5.51 10.53 5.17
C ILE A 358 6.89 10.17 4.65
N GLU A 359 7.95 10.44 5.42
CA GLU A 359 9.31 10.07 5.04
C GLU A 359 9.55 8.57 5.11
N SER A 360 9.03 7.89 6.14
CA SER A 360 9.04 6.44 6.24
C SER A 360 8.28 5.81 5.08
N LEU A 361 7.13 6.40 4.73
CA LEU A 361 6.34 6.01 3.57
C LEU A 361 7.15 6.16 2.28
N HIS A 362 7.76 7.33 2.06
CA HIS A 362 8.62 7.58 0.89
C HIS A 362 9.83 6.64 0.85
N MET A 363 10.44 6.33 1.98
CA MET A 363 11.56 5.38 2.04
C MET A 363 11.12 3.99 1.61
N GLN A 364 9.95 3.52 2.06
CA GLN A 364 9.39 2.23 1.66
C GLN A 364 9.04 2.22 0.17
N LEU A 365 8.38 3.27 -0.33
CA LEU A 365 8.07 3.40 -1.75
C LEU A 365 9.33 3.44 -2.61
N ARG A 366 10.36 4.19 -2.21
CA ARG A 366 11.66 4.24 -2.92
C ARG A 366 12.33 2.88 -3.01
N LYS A 367 12.24 2.02 -1.98
CA LYS A 367 12.76 0.65 -2.04
C LYS A 367 12.08 -0.17 -3.14
N ILE A 368 10.75 -0.03 -3.26
CA ILE A 368 9.95 -0.76 -4.24
C ILE A 368 10.21 -0.25 -5.66
N VAL A 369 10.25 1.08 -5.85
CA VAL A 369 10.43 1.68 -7.18
C VAL A 369 11.87 1.66 -7.67
N LYS A 370 12.87 1.54 -6.77
CA LYS A 370 14.30 1.55 -7.12
C LYS A 370 14.69 0.43 -8.09
N ASN A 371 14.03 -0.71 -8.01
CA ASN A 371 14.28 -1.85 -8.88
C ASN A 371 13.83 -1.59 -10.32
N ARG A 372 12.97 -0.58 -10.54
CA ARG A 372 12.53 -0.15 -11.85
C ARG A 372 13.33 1.04 -12.33
N GLY A 373 14.07 0.90 -13.42
CA GLY A 373 14.83 1.99 -14.01
C GLY A 373 13.94 3.17 -14.41
N HIS A 374 12.77 2.89 -15.02
CA HIS A 374 11.71 3.85 -15.35
C HIS A 374 10.36 3.13 -15.50
N PHE A 375 9.27 3.89 -15.43
CA PHE A 375 7.92 3.40 -15.72
C PHE A 375 7.53 3.69 -17.17
N PRO A 376 6.79 2.77 -17.83
CA PRO A 376 6.35 2.96 -19.21
C PRO A 376 5.26 4.04 -19.35
N SER A 377 4.48 4.33 -18.31
CA SER A 377 3.41 5.33 -18.28
C SER A 377 3.10 5.77 -16.86
N ASP A 378 2.29 6.83 -16.71
CA ASP A 378 1.75 7.30 -15.43
C ASP A 378 0.88 6.22 -14.77
N ASP A 379 0.06 5.50 -15.55
CA ASP A 379 -0.77 4.39 -15.06
C ASP A 379 0.07 3.26 -14.45
N ALA A 380 1.19 2.91 -15.08
CA ALA A 380 2.09 1.88 -14.54
C ALA A 380 2.72 2.30 -13.21
N ALA A 381 3.07 3.58 -13.07
CA ALA A 381 3.55 4.14 -11.80
C ALA A 381 2.44 4.16 -10.75
N THR A 382 1.26 4.63 -11.11
CA THR A 382 0.08 4.71 -10.24
C THR A 382 -0.33 3.35 -9.70
N LYS A 383 -0.42 2.31 -10.56
CA LYS A 383 -0.73 0.93 -10.15
C LYS A 383 0.25 0.41 -9.11
N LEU A 384 1.55 0.54 -9.38
CA LEU A 384 2.56 0.05 -8.45
C LEU A 384 2.52 0.78 -7.12
N LEU A 385 2.44 2.11 -7.15
CA LEU A 385 2.41 2.92 -5.94
C LEU A 385 1.15 2.64 -5.11
N PHE A 386 -0.02 2.53 -5.73
CA PHE A 386 -1.26 2.18 -5.05
C PHE A 386 -1.15 0.82 -4.34
N LEU A 387 -0.67 -0.21 -5.04
CA LEU A 387 -0.51 -1.55 -4.44
C LEU A 387 0.51 -1.54 -3.30
N ALA A 388 1.61 -0.78 -3.46
CA ALA A 388 2.60 -0.60 -2.42
C ALA A 388 2.02 0.11 -1.20
N LEU A 389 1.27 1.20 -1.40
CA LEU A 389 0.57 1.95 -0.35
C LEU A 389 -0.42 1.04 0.40
N ARG A 390 -1.28 0.31 -0.32
CA ARG A 390 -2.22 -0.64 0.26
C ARG A 390 -1.54 -1.69 1.15
N ASN A 391 -0.35 -2.17 0.74
CA ASN A 391 0.41 -3.12 1.55
C ASN A 391 1.01 -2.46 2.80
N ILE A 392 1.52 -1.24 2.69
CA ILE A 392 2.10 -0.49 3.81
C ILE A 392 1.02 -0.12 4.83
N GLU A 393 -0.17 0.29 4.37
CA GLU A 393 -1.28 0.68 5.24
C GLU A 393 -1.82 -0.49 6.10
N LYS A 394 -1.65 -1.74 5.66
CA LYS A 394 -2.03 -2.93 6.46
C LYS A 394 -1.32 -2.99 7.82
N ASP A 395 -0.14 -2.40 7.92
CA ASP A 395 0.66 -2.36 9.14
C ASP A 395 0.31 -1.18 10.07
N TRP A 396 -0.53 -0.23 9.60
CA TRP A 396 -0.91 0.96 10.36
C TRP A 396 -2.15 0.73 11.22
N LYS A 397 -2.11 -0.28 12.09
CA LYS A 397 -3.29 -0.70 12.87
C LYS A 397 -3.53 0.17 14.12
N MET A 398 -2.48 0.73 14.68
CA MET A 398 -2.54 1.44 15.97
C MET A 398 -1.96 2.85 15.87
N PRO A 399 -2.54 3.83 16.56
CA PRO A 399 -1.95 5.15 16.68
C PRO A 399 -0.64 5.09 17.51
N PRO A 400 0.28 6.05 17.32
CA PRO A 400 1.46 6.17 18.18
C PRO A 400 1.08 6.36 19.65
N VAL A 401 1.84 5.80 20.57
CA VAL A 401 1.60 5.96 22.03
C VAL A 401 1.55 7.44 22.45
N THR A 402 2.32 8.28 21.76
CA THR A 402 2.36 9.74 22.00
C THR A 402 1.10 10.47 21.54
N TRP A 403 0.20 9.82 20.79
CA TRP A 403 -1.00 10.47 20.26
C TRP A 403 -1.95 10.94 21.33
N LYS A 404 -2.16 10.17 22.40
CA LYS A 404 -3.07 10.57 23.49
C LYS A 404 -2.71 11.91 24.10
N GLN A 405 -1.41 12.15 24.32
CA GLN A 405 -0.92 13.43 24.86
C GLN A 405 -1.12 14.57 23.87
N ALA A 406 -0.82 14.33 22.59
CA ALA A 406 -1.01 15.31 21.54
C ALA A 406 -2.51 15.62 21.32
N ALA A 407 -3.40 14.63 21.36
CA ALA A 407 -4.84 14.84 21.19
C ALA A 407 -5.40 15.80 22.24
N ASN A 408 -4.97 15.69 23.50
CA ASN A 408 -5.34 16.66 24.54
C ASN A 408 -4.89 18.08 24.18
N GLN A 409 -3.68 18.23 23.64
CA GLN A 409 -3.18 19.54 23.21
C GLN A 409 -3.91 20.06 21.97
N PHE A 410 -4.30 19.19 21.03
CA PHE A 410 -5.16 19.57 19.91
C PHE A 410 -6.52 20.07 20.38
N ALA A 411 -7.11 19.42 21.38
CA ALA A 411 -8.37 19.88 21.97
C ALA A 411 -8.25 21.27 22.61
N ILE A 412 -7.14 21.55 23.28
CA ILE A 412 -6.87 22.88 23.88
C ILE A 412 -6.64 23.94 22.79
N LEU A 413 -5.83 23.63 21.76
CA LEU A 413 -5.45 24.58 20.72
C LEU A 413 -6.57 24.90 19.74
N PHE A 414 -7.35 23.90 19.36
CA PHE A 414 -8.33 24.02 18.27
C PHE A 414 -9.78 23.88 18.74
N GLY A 415 -10.01 23.59 20.04
CA GLY A 415 -11.33 23.57 20.64
C GLY A 415 -12.32 22.65 19.91
N GLU A 416 -13.50 23.17 19.63
CA GLU A 416 -14.59 22.44 18.96
C GLU A 416 -14.22 21.91 17.58
N ARG A 417 -13.33 22.59 16.85
CA ARG A 417 -12.86 22.10 15.54
C ARG A 417 -12.25 20.70 15.63
N PHE A 418 -11.54 20.41 16.73
CA PHE A 418 -10.96 19.09 16.95
C PHE A 418 -11.90 18.14 17.69
N THR A 419 -12.56 18.64 18.76
CA THR A 419 -13.37 17.76 19.64
C THR A 419 -14.62 17.21 18.95
N ASN A 420 -15.22 17.95 18.01
CA ASN A 420 -16.36 17.47 17.23
C ASN A 420 -16.00 16.27 16.30
N ALA A 421 -14.73 16.10 15.96
CA ALA A 421 -14.27 14.96 15.17
C ALA A 421 -13.96 13.70 16.01
N LEU A 422 -14.07 13.77 17.34
CA LEU A 422 -13.89 12.64 18.25
C LEU A 422 -15.23 11.93 18.57
N ASN A 423 -16.34 12.60 18.30
CA ASN A 423 -17.71 12.11 18.47
C ASN A 423 -18.23 11.50 17.17
#